data_4bd05dcac5fc5c0823add1eb4d87e17b
#
_entry.id   4bd05dcac5fc5c0823add1eb4d87e17b
#
_cell.length_a   1.000
_cell.length_b   1.000
_cell.length_c   1.000
_cell.angle_alpha   90.00
_cell.angle_beta   90.00
_cell.angle_gamma   90.00
#
_symmetry.space_group_name_H-M   'P 1'
#
loop_
_entity.id
_entity.type
_entity.pdbx_description
1 polymer ?
#
loop_
_entity_poly.entity_id
_entity_poly.type
_entity_poly.pdbx_seq_one_letter_code
_entity_poly.pdbx_strand_id
1 'polypeptide(L)'
;GSLIAMGEPVGPPEVARALIWRCREESDRLGLRPVFYQIGETYWQTYLDLGLGLVKLGEEAIVPLHDFGLEGRERADLRQAWNRGKRGGLSFRVAPVEEVPSLLPRLHAISNAWLEDKAGDEKGFSLGSYDPDYLARFPVALVEAEGQIVAFANLWQAPAGAELSVDLMRHVNEAPKGTMDFLFIELFLWGRSQGYARFSLGM
;
A
#
# COMPACT_ATOMS: atom_id res chain seq x y z
N GLY A 1 5.30 -18.25 22.29
CA GLY A 1 5.00 -17.67 20.99
C GLY A 1 3.96 -16.57 21.08
N SER A 2 3.63 -15.94 19.96
CA SER A 2 2.61 -14.89 19.89
C SER A 2 1.64 -15.20 18.75
N LEU A 3 0.37 -14.86 18.93
CA LEU A 3 -0.64 -14.80 17.88
C LEU A 3 -0.78 -13.33 17.51
N ILE A 4 -0.43 -12.99 16.25
CA ILE A 4 -0.40 -11.60 15.80
C ILE A 4 -1.55 -11.38 14.81
N ALA A 5 -2.48 -10.49 15.18
CA ALA A 5 -3.50 -9.97 14.27
C ALA A 5 -3.02 -8.64 13.70
N MET A 6 -3.09 -8.48 12.39
CA MET A 6 -2.68 -7.26 11.69
C MET A 6 -3.92 -6.46 11.27
N GLY A 7 -3.95 -5.20 11.66
CA GLY A 7 -5.04 -4.28 11.36
C GLY A 7 -6.27 -4.48 12.22
N GLU A 8 -7.29 -3.71 11.90
CA GLU A 8 -8.62 -3.76 12.52
C GLU A 8 -9.43 -4.96 12.00
N PRO A 9 -10.42 -5.45 12.78
CA PRO A 9 -11.35 -6.45 12.27
C PRO A 9 -12.08 -5.97 11.01
N VAL A 10 -12.12 -6.83 9.99
CA VAL A 10 -12.81 -6.55 8.73
C VAL A 10 -14.21 -7.15 8.78
N GLY A 11 -15.23 -6.34 8.60
CA GLY A 11 -16.62 -6.76 8.62
C GLY A 11 -17.57 -5.73 9.22
N PRO A 12 -18.82 -6.11 9.50
CA PRO A 12 -19.78 -5.22 10.13
C PRO A 12 -19.30 -4.72 11.50
N PRO A 13 -19.42 -3.41 11.80
CA PRO A 13 -18.89 -2.82 13.05
C PRO A 13 -19.44 -3.47 14.33
N GLU A 14 -20.68 -3.96 14.29
CA GLU A 14 -21.35 -4.60 15.43
C GLU A 14 -20.70 -5.92 15.87
N VAL A 15 -19.95 -6.60 14.98
CA VAL A 15 -19.25 -7.86 15.32
C VAL A 15 -17.76 -7.65 15.61
N ALA A 16 -17.21 -6.48 15.33
CA ALA A 16 -15.77 -6.21 15.43
C ALA A 16 -15.24 -6.47 16.86
N ARG A 17 -15.94 -5.98 17.89
CA ARG A 17 -15.54 -6.20 19.28
C ARG A 17 -15.54 -7.69 19.67
N ALA A 18 -16.55 -8.43 19.21
CA ALA A 18 -16.62 -9.87 19.44
C ALA A 18 -15.44 -10.61 18.76
N LEU A 19 -15.02 -10.18 17.56
CA LEU A 19 -13.86 -10.75 16.89
C LEU A 19 -12.53 -10.45 17.64
N ILE A 20 -12.37 -9.26 18.20
CA ILE A 20 -11.21 -8.92 19.03
C ILE A 20 -11.15 -9.84 20.26
N TRP A 21 -12.26 -10.02 20.98
CA TRP A 21 -12.34 -10.95 22.09
C TRP A 21 -12.06 -12.39 21.68
N ARG A 22 -12.61 -12.82 20.54
CA ARG A 22 -12.37 -14.17 20.00
C ARG A 22 -10.89 -14.41 19.69
N CYS A 23 -10.17 -13.42 19.18
CA CYS A 23 -8.74 -13.52 18.95
C CYS A 23 -7.97 -13.71 20.28
N ARG A 24 -8.39 -13.03 21.34
CA ARG A 24 -7.83 -13.21 22.69
C ARG A 24 -8.08 -14.63 23.21
N GLU A 25 -9.33 -15.12 23.16
CA GLU A 25 -9.69 -16.47 23.59
C GLU A 25 -8.89 -17.53 22.83
N GLU A 26 -8.71 -17.36 21.52
CA GLU A 26 -7.93 -18.28 20.72
C GLU A 26 -6.45 -18.26 21.10
N SER A 27 -5.90 -17.09 21.40
CA SER A 27 -4.53 -16.97 21.92
C SER A 27 -4.35 -17.72 23.23
N ASP A 28 -5.29 -17.58 24.17
CA ASP A 28 -5.26 -18.26 25.46
C ASP A 28 -5.38 -19.78 25.27
N ARG A 29 -6.27 -20.23 24.38
CA ARG A 29 -6.43 -21.67 24.05
C ARG A 29 -5.14 -22.29 23.49
N LEU A 30 -4.38 -21.53 22.71
CA LEU A 30 -3.11 -21.96 22.12
C LEU A 30 -1.89 -21.74 23.03
N GLY A 31 -2.06 -21.13 24.20
CA GLY A 31 -0.96 -20.77 25.10
C GLY A 31 -0.04 -19.70 24.49
N LEU A 32 -0.58 -18.82 23.64
CA LEU A 32 0.14 -17.75 22.95
C LEU A 32 -0.17 -16.38 23.55
N ARG A 33 0.70 -15.40 23.30
CA ARG A 33 0.44 -14.00 23.65
C ARG A 33 -0.31 -13.32 22.50
N PRO A 34 -1.49 -12.68 22.75
CA PRO A 34 -2.16 -11.92 21.73
C PRO A 34 -1.39 -10.61 21.44
N VAL A 35 -1.21 -10.30 20.19
CA VAL A 35 -0.63 -9.05 19.71
C VAL A 35 -1.51 -8.51 18.59
N PHE A 36 -1.94 -7.26 18.71
CA PHE A 36 -2.65 -6.55 17.65
C PHE A 36 -1.70 -5.48 17.09
N TYR A 37 -1.39 -5.58 15.82
CA TYR A 37 -0.36 -4.77 15.16
C TYR A 37 -1.02 -3.83 14.13
N GLN A 38 -0.60 -2.56 14.10
CA GLN A 38 -1.16 -1.52 13.22
C GLN A 38 -2.69 -1.36 13.38
N ILE A 39 -3.14 -1.28 14.62
CA ILE A 39 -4.53 -0.96 14.94
C ILE A 39 -4.74 0.54 15.00
N GLY A 40 -5.93 1.00 14.59
CA GLY A 40 -6.38 2.38 14.74
C GLY A 40 -6.99 2.66 16.11
N GLU A 41 -7.59 3.84 16.23
CA GLU A 41 -8.17 4.32 17.49
C GLU A 41 -9.59 3.78 17.76
N THR A 42 -10.24 3.20 16.75
CA THR A 42 -11.68 2.85 16.79
C THR A 42 -12.05 1.92 17.93
N TYR A 43 -11.21 0.94 18.21
CA TYR A 43 -11.48 -0.10 19.22
C TYR A 43 -10.48 -0.11 20.38
N TRP A 44 -9.70 0.97 20.58
CA TRP A 44 -8.66 0.99 21.61
C TRP A 44 -9.16 0.60 23.02
N GLN A 45 -10.38 1.06 23.42
CA GLN A 45 -10.97 0.70 24.69
C GLN A 45 -11.14 -0.83 24.82
N THR A 46 -11.55 -1.52 23.75
CA THR A 46 -11.67 -2.98 23.75
C THR A 46 -10.33 -3.66 23.99
N TYR A 47 -9.24 -3.15 23.40
CA TYR A 47 -7.90 -3.69 23.63
C TYR A 47 -7.41 -3.46 25.08
N LEU A 48 -7.74 -2.31 25.66
CA LEU A 48 -7.46 -2.04 27.08
C LEU A 48 -8.28 -2.97 28.01
N ASP A 49 -9.54 -3.23 27.68
CA ASP A 49 -10.41 -4.14 28.43
C ASP A 49 -9.88 -5.60 28.40
N LEU A 50 -9.14 -5.97 27.35
CA LEU A 50 -8.40 -7.24 27.27
C LEU A 50 -7.15 -7.29 28.17
N GLY A 51 -6.82 -6.21 28.87
CA GLY A 51 -5.61 -6.10 29.69
C GLY A 51 -4.34 -5.85 28.86
N LEU A 52 -4.46 -5.35 27.64
CA LEU A 52 -3.32 -5.04 26.76
C LEU A 52 -2.86 -3.61 26.97
N GLY A 53 -1.55 -3.38 26.84
CA GLY A 53 -0.97 -2.05 26.75
C GLY A 53 -0.92 -1.57 25.30
N LEU A 54 -1.10 -0.26 25.10
CA LEU A 54 -1.00 0.37 23.78
C LEU A 54 0.37 1.03 23.62
N VAL A 55 0.99 0.82 22.46
CA VAL A 55 2.26 1.45 22.08
C VAL A 55 2.07 2.14 20.73
N LYS A 56 2.32 3.45 20.68
CA LYS A 56 2.30 4.19 19.40
C LYS A 56 3.51 3.76 18.58
N LEU A 57 3.27 3.17 17.41
CA LEU A 57 4.34 2.75 16.48
C LEU A 57 4.70 3.85 15.49
N GLY A 58 3.71 4.62 15.03
CA GLY A 58 3.89 5.64 14.01
C GLY A 58 2.61 6.41 13.75
N GLU A 59 2.57 7.06 12.61
CA GLU A 59 1.41 7.77 12.09
C GLU A 59 1.16 7.32 10.66
N GLU A 60 -0.09 7.05 10.33
CA GLU A 60 -0.48 6.74 8.97
C GLU A 60 -0.66 8.02 8.17
N ALA A 61 0.00 8.11 7.02
CA ALA A 61 -0.12 9.25 6.12
C ALA A 61 -1.29 9.05 5.15
N ILE A 62 -2.33 9.87 5.31
CA ILE A 62 -3.55 9.81 4.48
C ILE A 62 -3.63 11.03 3.56
N VAL A 63 -3.87 10.80 2.28
CA VAL A 63 -4.11 11.84 1.27
C VAL A 63 -5.60 11.84 0.91
N PRO A 64 -6.39 12.89 1.25
CA PRO A 64 -7.73 13.05 0.75
C PRO A 64 -7.71 13.25 -0.78
N LEU A 65 -8.48 12.44 -1.52
CA LEU A 65 -8.39 12.43 -2.99
C LEU A 65 -9.45 13.31 -3.66
N HIS A 66 -10.59 13.55 -3.03
CA HIS A 66 -11.69 14.27 -3.67
C HIS A 66 -11.28 15.66 -4.20
N ASP A 67 -10.44 16.38 -3.43
CA ASP A 67 -9.91 17.71 -3.80
C ASP A 67 -8.44 17.68 -4.23
N PHE A 68 -7.88 16.48 -4.45
CA PHE A 68 -6.48 16.39 -4.85
C PHE A 68 -6.29 16.91 -6.28
N GLY A 69 -5.32 17.83 -6.44
CA GLY A 69 -4.96 18.40 -7.74
C GLY A 69 -3.55 18.98 -7.69
N LEU A 70 -3.10 19.45 -8.84
CA LEU A 70 -1.77 20.05 -8.99
C LEU A 70 -1.83 21.59 -9.07
N GLU A 71 -3.02 22.18 -8.94
CA GLU A 71 -3.23 23.62 -8.99
C GLU A 71 -2.85 24.28 -7.67
N GLY A 72 -2.62 25.58 -7.74
CA GLY A 72 -2.30 26.41 -6.56
C GLY A 72 -0.81 26.45 -6.19
N ARG A 73 -0.48 27.39 -5.31
CA ARG A 73 0.90 27.65 -4.87
C ARG A 73 1.44 26.53 -3.97
N GLU A 74 0.60 26.00 -3.11
CA GLU A 74 0.98 24.94 -2.17
C GLU A 74 1.34 23.61 -2.85
N ARG A 75 0.88 23.40 -4.10
CA ARG A 75 1.17 22.22 -4.91
C ARG A 75 2.31 22.42 -5.91
N ALA A 76 3.08 23.50 -5.78
CA ALA A 76 4.13 23.85 -6.75
C ALA A 76 5.18 22.74 -6.89
N ASP A 77 5.60 22.15 -5.77
CA ASP A 77 6.64 21.11 -5.76
C ASP A 77 6.12 19.79 -6.40
N LEU A 78 4.89 19.39 -6.09
CA LEU A 78 4.26 18.23 -6.73
C LEU A 78 4.11 18.44 -8.23
N ARG A 79 3.63 19.61 -8.65
CA ARG A 79 3.50 19.97 -10.06
C ARG A 79 4.85 19.99 -10.76
N GLN A 80 5.91 20.48 -10.11
CA GLN A 80 7.26 20.47 -10.66
C GLN A 80 7.79 19.05 -10.83
N ALA A 81 7.58 18.16 -9.83
CA ALA A 81 7.97 16.75 -9.89
C ALA A 81 7.22 16.04 -11.03
N TRP A 82 5.91 16.23 -11.11
CA TRP A 82 5.08 15.67 -12.18
C TRP A 82 5.52 16.12 -13.58
N ASN A 83 5.71 17.44 -13.76
CA ASN A 83 6.18 18.00 -15.03
C ASN A 83 7.59 17.51 -15.41
N ARG A 84 8.47 17.26 -14.43
CA ARG A 84 9.79 16.67 -14.65
C ARG A 84 9.66 15.25 -15.19
N GLY A 85 8.79 14.43 -14.58
CA GLY A 85 8.51 13.08 -15.07
C GLY A 85 7.99 13.08 -16.51
N LYS A 86 6.97 13.90 -16.80
CA LYS A 86 6.41 14.02 -18.16
C LYS A 86 7.46 14.46 -19.20
N ARG A 87 8.28 15.46 -18.89
CA ARG A 87 9.36 15.91 -19.78
C ARG A 87 10.48 14.88 -19.93
N GLY A 88 10.68 14.06 -18.90
CA GLY A 88 11.62 12.92 -18.92
C GLY A 88 11.08 11.68 -19.65
N GLY A 89 9.91 11.78 -20.30
CA GLY A 89 9.34 10.68 -21.08
C GLY A 89 8.63 9.61 -20.24
N LEU A 90 8.33 9.90 -18.96
CA LEU A 90 7.56 8.97 -18.13
C LEU A 90 6.08 8.99 -18.52
N SER A 91 5.51 7.81 -18.62
CA SER A 91 4.08 7.59 -18.74
C SER A 91 3.57 6.70 -17.61
N PHE A 92 2.27 6.80 -17.32
CA PHE A 92 1.60 6.06 -16.26
C PHE A 92 0.36 5.37 -16.79
N ARG A 93 0.13 4.15 -16.36
CA ARG A 93 -1.13 3.43 -16.53
C ARG A 93 -1.38 2.46 -15.40
N VAL A 94 -2.62 2.05 -15.25
CA VAL A 94 -3.01 0.95 -14.36
C VAL A 94 -3.38 -0.25 -15.23
N ALA A 95 -2.65 -1.35 -15.07
CA ALA A 95 -2.97 -2.63 -15.69
C ALA A 95 -4.10 -3.30 -14.89
N PRO A 96 -5.19 -3.72 -15.55
CA PRO A 96 -6.24 -4.48 -14.89
C PRO A 96 -5.75 -5.88 -14.50
N VAL A 97 -6.46 -6.54 -13.57
CA VAL A 97 -6.07 -7.85 -13.01
C VAL A 97 -5.80 -8.89 -14.11
N GLU A 98 -6.60 -8.87 -15.18
CA GLU A 98 -6.52 -9.83 -16.29
C GLU A 98 -5.22 -9.70 -17.09
N GLU A 99 -4.61 -8.51 -17.11
CA GLU A 99 -3.35 -8.25 -17.80
C GLU A 99 -2.13 -8.68 -16.97
N VAL A 100 -2.24 -8.63 -15.63
CA VAL A 100 -1.11 -8.82 -14.72
C VAL A 100 -0.34 -10.13 -14.94
N PRO A 101 -0.98 -11.29 -15.19
CA PRO A 101 -0.24 -12.53 -15.45
C PRO A 101 0.78 -12.43 -16.59
N SER A 102 0.48 -11.65 -17.64
CA SER A 102 1.39 -11.44 -18.76
C SER A 102 2.58 -10.54 -18.41
N LEU A 103 2.43 -9.70 -17.37
CA LEU A 103 3.45 -8.75 -16.90
C LEU A 103 4.40 -9.36 -15.86
N LEU A 104 4.01 -10.45 -15.19
CA LEU A 104 4.77 -11.04 -14.08
C LEU A 104 6.26 -11.25 -14.37
N PRO A 105 6.69 -11.75 -15.55
CA PRO A 105 8.12 -11.89 -15.83
C PRO A 105 8.88 -10.56 -15.77
N ARG A 106 8.27 -9.49 -16.26
CA ARG A 106 8.88 -8.15 -16.21
C ARG A 106 8.88 -7.57 -14.80
N LEU A 107 7.77 -7.71 -14.05
CA LEU A 107 7.66 -7.26 -12.67
C LEU A 107 8.66 -7.99 -11.76
N HIS A 108 8.88 -9.29 -12.02
CA HIS A 108 9.90 -10.07 -11.32
C HIS A 108 11.32 -9.54 -11.57
N ALA A 109 11.65 -9.26 -12.84
CA ALA A 109 12.95 -8.68 -13.17
C ALA A 109 13.18 -7.33 -12.48
N ILE A 110 12.16 -6.46 -12.41
CA ILE A 110 12.23 -5.17 -11.69
C ILE A 110 12.43 -5.41 -10.18
N SER A 111 11.67 -6.35 -9.60
CA SER A 111 11.78 -6.66 -8.17
C SER A 111 13.16 -7.18 -7.80
N ASN A 112 13.74 -8.07 -8.60
CA ASN A 112 15.09 -8.60 -8.39
C ASN A 112 16.14 -7.49 -8.48
N ALA A 113 16.10 -6.65 -9.50
CA ALA A 113 17.02 -5.52 -9.66
C ALA A 113 16.95 -4.56 -8.45
N TRP A 114 15.74 -4.32 -7.92
CA TRP A 114 15.56 -3.50 -6.73
C TRP A 114 16.17 -4.13 -5.48
N LEU A 115 16.03 -5.47 -5.31
CA LEU A 115 16.57 -6.20 -4.15
C LEU A 115 18.11 -6.28 -4.18
N GLU A 116 18.71 -6.43 -5.36
CA GLU A 116 20.18 -6.44 -5.51
C GLU A 116 20.85 -5.16 -4.98
N ASP A 117 20.16 -4.00 -5.12
CA ASP A 117 20.63 -2.71 -4.60
C ASP A 117 20.46 -2.58 -3.06
N LYS A 118 19.57 -3.35 -2.48
CA LYS A 118 19.19 -3.29 -1.06
C LYS A 118 19.85 -4.43 -0.30
N ALA A 119 21.08 -4.35 0.10
CA ALA A 119 21.83 -5.40 0.82
C ALA A 119 21.01 -6.10 1.96
N GLY A 120 19.97 -6.85 1.62
CA GLY A 120 19.10 -7.55 2.58
C GLY A 120 17.99 -8.36 1.92
N ASP A 121 17.51 -9.38 2.63
CA ASP A 121 16.37 -10.20 2.22
C ASP A 121 15.04 -9.44 2.37
N GLU A 122 14.04 -9.85 1.60
CA GLU A 122 12.67 -9.34 1.76
C GLU A 122 12.14 -9.64 3.16
N LYS A 123 11.60 -8.61 3.81
CA LYS A 123 10.94 -8.77 5.11
C LYS A 123 9.54 -9.32 4.89
N GLY A 124 9.32 -10.58 5.20
CA GLY A 124 8.02 -11.25 5.01
C GLY A 124 6.93 -10.91 6.03
N PHE A 125 7.16 -9.95 6.95
CA PHE A 125 6.19 -9.53 7.95
C PHE A 125 5.82 -8.06 7.77
N SER A 126 4.53 -7.77 7.65
CA SER A 126 3.94 -6.43 7.51
C SER A 126 4.36 -5.60 6.29
N LEU A 127 5.13 -6.16 5.39
CA LEU A 127 5.54 -5.55 4.13
C LEU A 127 5.32 -6.53 2.99
N GLY A 128 4.90 -6.01 1.83
CA GLY A 128 4.74 -6.82 0.62
C GLY A 128 6.05 -7.47 0.18
N SER A 129 5.97 -8.74 -0.21
CA SER A 129 7.04 -9.47 -0.88
C SER A 129 6.60 -9.84 -2.30
N TYR A 130 7.58 -10.12 -3.18
CA TYR A 130 7.24 -10.52 -4.53
C TYR A 130 6.69 -11.96 -4.53
N ASP A 131 5.38 -12.08 -4.69
CA ASP A 131 4.68 -13.35 -4.89
C ASP A 131 3.80 -13.21 -6.14
N PRO A 132 4.07 -13.99 -7.23
CA PRO A 132 3.33 -13.89 -8.48
C PRO A 132 1.85 -14.23 -8.34
N ASP A 133 1.49 -15.24 -7.51
CA ASP A 133 0.11 -15.65 -7.29
C ASP A 133 -0.67 -14.60 -6.49
N TYR A 134 0.01 -13.89 -5.61
CA TYR A 134 -0.54 -12.77 -4.87
C TYR A 134 -0.72 -11.55 -5.79
N LEU A 135 0.32 -11.14 -6.51
CA LEU A 135 0.27 -9.97 -7.40
C LEU A 135 -0.78 -10.11 -8.50
N ALA A 136 -0.99 -11.32 -9.02
CA ALA A 136 -2.00 -11.60 -10.04
C ALA A 136 -3.46 -11.36 -9.57
N ARG A 137 -3.68 -11.07 -8.30
CA ARG A 137 -5.02 -10.80 -7.75
C ARG A 137 -5.38 -9.31 -7.72
N PHE A 138 -4.45 -8.43 -8.04
CA PHE A 138 -4.61 -6.99 -7.91
C PHE A 138 -4.30 -6.27 -9.21
N PRO A 139 -4.95 -5.13 -9.48
CA PRO A 139 -4.47 -4.20 -10.50
C PRO A 139 -3.08 -3.71 -10.14
N VAL A 140 -2.28 -3.39 -11.15
CA VAL A 140 -0.90 -2.92 -10.95
C VAL A 140 -0.72 -1.57 -11.65
N ALA A 141 -0.30 -0.58 -10.87
CA ALA A 141 0.14 0.70 -11.41
C ALA A 141 1.54 0.55 -12.01
N LEU A 142 1.74 1.06 -13.20
CA LEU A 142 2.96 0.96 -13.98
C LEU A 142 3.46 2.36 -14.35
N VAL A 143 4.77 2.56 -14.22
CA VAL A 143 5.46 3.70 -14.85
C VAL A 143 6.35 3.15 -15.95
N GLU A 144 6.22 3.74 -17.12
CA GLU A 144 6.99 3.36 -18.30
C GLU A 144 7.89 4.52 -18.74
N ALA A 145 9.09 4.20 -19.19
CA ALA A 145 10.03 5.10 -19.86
C ALA A 145 10.49 4.45 -21.16
N GLU A 146 10.45 5.17 -22.29
CA GLU A 146 10.85 4.65 -23.59
C GLU A 146 10.18 3.31 -23.96
N GLY A 147 8.90 3.14 -23.56
CA GLY A 147 8.12 1.93 -23.81
C GLY A 147 8.48 0.73 -22.94
N GLN A 148 9.32 0.91 -21.91
CA GLN A 148 9.69 -0.12 -20.96
C GLN A 148 9.15 0.18 -19.58
N ILE A 149 8.59 -0.83 -18.89
CA ILE A 149 8.17 -0.68 -17.48
C ILE A 149 9.44 -0.48 -16.62
N VAL A 150 9.51 0.64 -15.91
CA VAL A 150 10.63 1.01 -15.03
C VAL A 150 10.26 1.01 -13.54
N ALA A 151 8.96 1.11 -13.23
CA ALA A 151 8.46 0.99 -11.86
C ALA A 151 7.04 0.40 -11.84
N PHE A 152 6.68 -0.24 -10.73
CA PHE A 152 5.33 -0.74 -10.51
C PHE A 152 4.92 -0.64 -9.03
N ALA A 153 3.60 -0.68 -8.78
CA ALA A 153 3.00 -0.89 -7.48
C ALA A 153 1.69 -1.66 -7.63
N ASN A 154 1.45 -2.69 -6.80
CA ASN A 154 0.13 -3.32 -6.75
C ASN A 154 -0.84 -2.45 -5.96
N LEU A 155 -2.12 -2.49 -6.32
CA LEU A 155 -3.14 -1.61 -5.75
C LEU A 155 -4.08 -2.38 -4.82
N TRP A 156 -4.18 -1.93 -3.58
CA TRP A 156 -5.24 -2.34 -2.68
C TRP A 156 -6.42 -1.39 -2.79
N GLN A 157 -7.57 -1.95 -3.08
CA GLN A 157 -8.80 -1.21 -3.36
C GLN A 157 -9.86 -1.59 -2.33
N ALA A 158 -10.20 -0.65 -1.44
CA ALA A 158 -11.29 -0.86 -0.50
C ALA A 158 -12.66 -0.82 -1.22
N PRO A 159 -13.66 -1.58 -0.72
CA PRO A 159 -15.00 -1.56 -1.27
C PRO A 159 -15.60 -0.15 -1.33
N ALA A 160 -16.47 0.09 -2.30
CA ALA A 160 -17.19 1.36 -2.51
C ALA A 160 -16.29 2.59 -2.68
N GLY A 161 -15.03 2.41 -3.09
CA GLY A 161 -14.12 3.53 -3.27
C GLY A 161 -13.68 4.22 -1.98
N ALA A 162 -13.81 3.57 -0.83
CA ALA A 162 -13.49 4.18 0.45
C ALA A 162 -12.00 4.56 0.56
N GLU A 163 -11.11 3.68 0.10
CA GLU A 163 -9.67 3.87 0.20
C GLU A 163 -8.92 3.16 -0.92
N LEU A 164 -7.82 3.76 -1.34
CA LEU A 164 -6.82 3.19 -2.21
C LEU A 164 -5.48 3.16 -1.47
N SER A 165 -4.70 2.12 -1.63
CA SER A 165 -3.36 2.00 -1.07
C SER A 165 -2.48 1.14 -1.98
N VAL A 166 -1.19 1.07 -1.66
CA VAL A 166 -0.21 0.18 -2.30
C VAL A 166 0.46 -0.67 -1.23
N ASP A 167 0.88 -1.86 -1.60
CA ASP A 167 1.62 -2.76 -0.71
C ASP A 167 3.06 -2.95 -1.22
N LEU A 168 3.22 -3.60 -2.36
CA LEU A 168 4.51 -3.79 -3.00
C LEU A 168 4.76 -2.74 -4.07
N MET A 169 5.82 -1.94 -3.92
CA MET A 169 6.29 -1.03 -4.94
C MET A 169 7.77 -1.24 -5.21
N ARG A 170 8.16 -1.23 -6.50
CA ARG A 170 9.53 -1.47 -6.95
C ARG A 170 9.84 -0.63 -8.19
N HIS A 171 11.11 -0.33 -8.38
CA HIS A 171 11.62 0.32 -9.59
C HIS A 171 12.99 -0.25 -9.95
N VAL A 172 13.39 -0.13 -11.20
CA VAL A 172 14.77 -0.45 -11.61
C VAL A 172 15.74 0.63 -11.12
N ASN A 173 17.01 0.27 -10.92
CA ASN A 173 18.03 1.20 -10.41
C ASN A 173 18.28 2.38 -11.38
N GLU A 174 18.19 2.12 -12.68
CA GLU A 174 18.37 3.10 -13.75
C GLU A 174 17.09 3.91 -14.06
N ALA A 175 16.03 3.75 -13.26
CA ALA A 175 14.81 4.53 -13.46
C ALA A 175 15.12 6.04 -13.43
N PRO A 176 14.51 6.84 -14.30
CA PRO A 176 14.69 8.29 -14.29
C PRO A 176 14.43 8.89 -12.91
N LYS A 177 15.24 9.88 -12.51
CA LYS A 177 15.13 10.51 -11.19
C LYS A 177 13.73 11.12 -11.01
N GLY A 178 13.08 10.76 -9.88
CA GLY A 178 11.72 11.19 -9.56
C GLY A 178 10.62 10.26 -10.08
N THR A 179 10.98 9.06 -10.58
CA THR A 179 10.00 8.05 -11.02
C THR A 179 8.98 7.70 -9.94
N MET A 180 9.41 7.56 -8.67
CA MET A 180 8.48 7.24 -7.59
C MET A 180 7.59 8.44 -7.22
N ASP A 181 8.10 9.66 -7.22
CA ASP A 181 7.27 10.85 -7.04
C ASP A 181 6.19 10.93 -8.13
N PHE A 182 6.60 10.67 -9.38
CA PHE A 182 5.69 10.63 -10.52
C PHE A 182 4.63 9.53 -10.36
N LEU A 183 5.01 8.33 -9.95
CA LEU A 183 4.10 7.22 -9.68
C LEU A 183 3.02 7.61 -8.66
N PHE A 184 3.42 8.16 -7.51
CA PHE A 184 2.46 8.54 -6.46
C PHE A 184 1.54 9.68 -6.89
N ILE A 185 2.07 10.70 -7.57
CA ILE A 185 1.24 11.80 -8.08
C ILE A 185 0.19 11.29 -9.07
N GLU A 186 0.59 10.43 -10.01
CA GLU A 186 -0.33 9.82 -10.98
C GLU A 186 -1.34 8.89 -10.28
N LEU A 187 -0.94 8.15 -9.24
CA LEU A 187 -1.84 7.33 -8.44
C LEU A 187 -2.91 8.16 -7.73
N PHE A 188 -2.54 9.32 -7.17
CA PHE A 188 -3.51 10.22 -6.53
C PHE A 188 -4.50 10.81 -7.54
N LEU A 189 -4.00 11.24 -8.71
CA LEU A 189 -4.85 11.75 -9.79
C LEU A 189 -5.76 10.67 -10.35
N TRP A 190 -5.24 9.46 -10.55
CA TRP A 190 -6.01 8.31 -11.00
C TRP A 190 -7.05 7.89 -9.95
N GLY A 191 -6.65 7.75 -8.68
CA GLY A 191 -7.57 7.41 -7.59
C GLY A 191 -8.71 8.40 -7.46
N ARG A 192 -8.44 9.72 -7.57
CA ARG A 192 -9.47 10.75 -7.67
C ARG A 192 -10.40 10.51 -8.85
N SER A 193 -9.86 10.24 -10.05
CA SER A 193 -10.66 10.02 -11.27
C SER A 193 -11.56 8.78 -11.17
N GLN A 194 -11.16 7.80 -10.37
CA GLN A 194 -11.93 6.59 -10.07
C GLN A 194 -12.93 6.76 -8.92
N GLY A 195 -12.95 7.93 -8.28
CA GLY A 195 -13.88 8.24 -7.19
C GLY A 195 -13.47 7.71 -5.82
N TYR A 196 -12.19 7.36 -5.61
CA TYR A 196 -11.69 7.00 -4.28
C TYR A 196 -11.68 8.22 -3.35
N ALA A 197 -12.13 8.01 -2.10
CA ALA A 197 -12.19 9.08 -1.10
C ALA A 197 -10.81 9.50 -0.61
N ARG A 198 -9.91 8.53 -0.39
CA ARG A 198 -8.57 8.76 0.15
C ARG A 198 -7.55 7.74 -0.33
N PHE A 199 -6.28 8.10 -0.22
CA PHE A 199 -5.14 7.22 -0.44
C PHE A 199 -4.35 7.09 0.85
N SER A 200 -4.12 5.85 1.30
CA SER A 200 -3.21 5.57 2.42
C SER A 200 -1.80 5.30 1.89
N LEU A 201 -0.84 6.04 2.42
CA LEU A 201 0.60 5.82 2.16
C LEU A 201 1.21 4.82 3.15
N GLY A 202 0.39 4.31 4.07
CA GLY A 202 0.84 3.48 5.16
C GLY A 202 1.54 4.27 6.28
N MET A 203 2.25 3.54 7.11
CA MET A 203 2.92 4.04 8.31
C MET A 203 4.45 4.01 8.15
#